data_89c4fd3cc3e9697db8a73bbbf160f317
#
_entry.id   89c4fd3cc3e9697db8a73bbbf160f317
#
_cell.length_a   1.000
_cell.length_b   1.000
_cell.length_c   1.000
_cell.angle_alpha   90.00
_cell.angle_beta   90.00
_cell.angle_gamma   90.00
#
_symmetry.space_group_name_H-M   'P 1'
#
loop_
_entity.id
_entity.type
_entity.pdbx_description
1 polymer ?
#
loop_
_entity_poly.entity_id
_entity_poly.type
_entity_poly.pdbx_seq_one_letter_code
_entity_poly.pdbx_strand_id
1 'polypeptide(L)'
;SRYFMRNFTHDIMTYTKPEDFGKSDWLEMNEDRGFARRHRVYRQLLFEPAMYRVNCSEEDFEYLKYYGGRLREDLEKNFDCQIHIHKGSAFFLNGEECRMGEIFPGNNVLSDILLLSLAEIQQHIQKEVWTRQTNETYVVSEVEFEKILSEVKQKYRSGFTKNYREMPQGEFVKIVEETMERWM
;
A
#
# COMPACT_ATOMS: atom_id res chain seq x y z
N SER A 1 11.00 -14.63 -24.54
CA SER A 1 10.33 -14.64 -25.82
C SER A 1 9.32 -15.79 -25.99
N ARG A 2 9.63 -17.08 -25.69
CA ARG A 2 8.63 -18.17 -25.76
C ARG A 2 7.45 -18.00 -24.79
N TYR A 3 7.66 -17.41 -23.64
CA TYR A 3 6.62 -17.07 -22.68
C TYR A 3 5.67 -16.01 -23.27
N PHE A 4 6.22 -14.98 -23.87
CA PHE A 4 5.47 -13.91 -24.51
C PHE A 4 4.58 -14.46 -25.64
N MET A 5 5.15 -15.24 -26.54
CA MET A 5 4.45 -15.87 -27.67
C MET A 5 3.30 -16.81 -27.26
N ARG A 6 3.32 -17.35 -26.04
CA ARG A 6 2.26 -18.23 -25.52
C ARG A 6 1.09 -17.49 -24.87
N ASN A 7 1.34 -16.30 -24.36
CA ASN A 7 0.37 -15.58 -23.52
C ASN A 7 -0.21 -14.35 -24.21
N PHE A 8 0.35 -13.94 -25.35
CA PHE A 8 -0.09 -12.78 -26.10
C PHE A 8 -0.33 -13.21 -27.55
N THR A 9 -1.58 -13.19 -27.96
CA THR A 9 -1.98 -13.60 -29.32
C THR A 9 -1.94 -12.43 -30.30
N HIS A 10 -1.94 -11.21 -29.81
CA HIS A 10 -1.85 -10.01 -30.62
C HIS A 10 -0.41 -9.66 -30.99
N ASP A 11 -0.23 -8.93 -32.08
CA ASP A 11 1.08 -8.42 -32.46
C ASP A 11 1.63 -7.53 -31.34
N ILE A 12 2.89 -7.79 -30.96
CA ILE A 12 3.58 -7.03 -29.90
C ILE A 12 3.57 -5.52 -30.16
N MET A 13 3.51 -5.11 -31.45
CA MET A 13 3.47 -3.71 -31.85
C MET A 13 2.12 -3.02 -31.55
N THR A 14 1.09 -3.78 -31.20
CA THR A 14 -0.21 -3.24 -30.77
C THR A 14 -0.23 -2.81 -29.31
N TYR A 15 0.74 -3.27 -28.51
CA TYR A 15 0.89 -2.91 -27.09
C TYR A 15 1.62 -1.57 -27.00
N THR A 16 0.89 -0.51 -26.72
CA THR A 16 1.44 0.85 -26.68
C THR A 16 1.65 1.36 -25.26
N LYS A 17 1.03 0.72 -24.27
CA LYS A 17 1.07 1.12 -22.86
C LYS A 17 1.40 -0.09 -21.97
N PRO A 18 2.01 0.11 -20.80
CA PRO A 18 2.27 -0.96 -19.84
C PRO A 18 1.03 -1.75 -19.45
N GLU A 19 -0.13 -1.09 -19.38
CA GLU A 19 -1.43 -1.69 -19.03
C GLU A 19 -1.90 -2.72 -20.07
N ASP A 20 -1.50 -2.54 -21.34
CA ASP A 20 -1.87 -3.47 -22.42
C ASP A 20 -1.24 -4.86 -22.18
N PHE A 21 -0.08 -4.92 -21.52
CA PHE A 21 0.57 -6.19 -21.16
C PHE A 21 -0.13 -6.93 -20.02
N GLY A 22 -1.01 -6.27 -19.29
CA GLY A 22 -1.83 -6.87 -18.25
C GLY A 22 -3.06 -7.59 -18.78
N LYS A 23 -3.45 -7.31 -20.04
CA LYS A 23 -4.59 -7.91 -20.72
C LYS A 23 -4.10 -9.03 -21.62
N SER A 24 -3.81 -10.19 -21.08
CA SER A 24 -3.53 -11.36 -21.92
C SER A 24 -4.83 -12.10 -22.19
N ASP A 25 -5.02 -12.55 -23.44
CA ASP A 25 -6.18 -13.37 -23.82
C ASP A 25 -6.32 -14.62 -22.95
N TRP A 26 -5.20 -15.09 -22.40
CA TRP A 26 -5.17 -16.20 -21.46
C TRP A 26 -5.85 -15.88 -20.12
N LEU A 27 -5.77 -14.64 -19.64
CA LEU A 27 -6.46 -14.19 -18.43
C LEU A 27 -7.97 -14.12 -18.69
N GLU A 28 -8.39 -13.60 -19.85
CA GLU A 28 -9.79 -13.54 -20.24
C GLU A 28 -10.40 -14.96 -20.40
N MET A 29 -9.68 -15.87 -21.04
CA MET A 29 -10.11 -17.27 -21.21
C MET A 29 -10.21 -18.07 -19.90
N ASN A 30 -9.57 -17.63 -18.83
CA ASN A 30 -9.52 -18.35 -17.55
C ASN A 30 -10.21 -17.60 -16.39
N GLU A 31 -11.07 -16.61 -16.70
CA GLU A 31 -11.83 -15.88 -15.69
C GLU A 31 -12.63 -16.82 -14.79
N ASP A 32 -13.32 -17.81 -15.36
CA ASP A 32 -14.11 -18.82 -14.65
C ASP A 32 -13.28 -19.77 -13.77
N ARG A 33 -11.96 -19.83 -13.95
CA ARG A 33 -11.08 -20.72 -13.19
C ARG A 33 -10.35 -20.03 -12.02
N GLY A 34 -10.68 -18.80 -11.71
CA GLY A 34 -10.05 -18.03 -10.63
C GLY A 34 -8.60 -17.60 -10.89
N PHE A 35 -8.05 -17.86 -12.09
CA PHE A 35 -6.70 -17.43 -12.45
C PHE A 35 -6.58 -15.92 -12.58
N ALA A 36 -7.57 -15.27 -13.17
CA ALA A 36 -7.62 -13.81 -13.29
C ALA A 36 -7.61 -13.15 -11.91
N ARG A 37 -8.44 -13.67 -10.97
CA ARG A 37 -8.49 -13.21 -9.58
C ARG A 37 -7.14 -13.40 -8.87
N ARG A 38 -6.57 -14.60 -8.98
CA ARG A 38 -5.24 -14.88 -8.43
C ARG A 38 -4.21 -13.87 -8.94
N HIS A 39 -4.19 -13.60 -10.24
CA HIS A 39 -3.28 -12.65 -10.86
C HIS A 39 -3.47 -11.22 -10.34
N ARG A 40 -4.73 -10.76 -10.19
CA ARG A 40 -5.01 -9.42 -9.64
C ARG A 40 -4.46 -9.30 -8.22
N VAL A 41 -4.75 -10.28 -7.35
CA VAL A 41 -4.30 -10.27 -5.96
C VAL A 41 -2.78 -10.28 -5.86
N TYR A 42 -2.10 -11.14 -6.64
CA TYR A 42 -0.63 -11.17 -6.64
C TYR A 42 -0.03 -9.85 -7.15
N ARG A 43 -0.59 -9.27 -8.21
CA ARG A 43 -0.13 -7.98 -8.73
C ARG A 43 -0.33 -6.86 -7.72
N GLN A 44 -1.47 -6.80 -7.08
CA GLN A 44 -1.75 -5.79 -6.08
C GLN A 44 -0.75 -5.88 -4.91
N LEU A 45 -0.52 -7.07 -4.37
CA LEU A 45 0.46 -7.26 -3.30
C LEU A 45 1.91 -6.94 -3.69
N LEU A 46 2.29 -7.16 -4.96
CA LEU A 46 3.66 -6.94 -5.44
C LEU A 46 3.95 -5.49 -5.84
N PHE A 47 2.94 -4.75 -6.28
CA PHE A 47 3.14 -3.44 -6.90
C PHE A 47 2.50 -2.29 -6.13
N GLU A 48 1.65 -2.58 -5.13
CA GLU A 48 1.07 -1.59 -4.25
C GLU A 48 1.60 -1.75 -2.82
N PRO A 49 1.71 -0.68 -2.04
CA PRO A 49 2.23 -0.74 -0.66
C PRO A 49 1.41 -1.65 0.24
N ALA A 50 0.11 -1.72 0.01
CA ALA A 50 -0.82 -2.55 0.75
C ALA A 50 -2.08 -2.86 -0.06
N MET A 51 -2.71 -3.99 0.25
CA MET A 51 -4.03 -4.34 -0.25
C MET A 51 -5.04 -4.13 0.88
N TYR A 52 -5.92 -3.15 0.74
CA TYR A 52 -6.99 -2.89 1.70
C TYR A 52 -8.32 -3.42 1.18
N ARG A 53 -9.14 -3.98 2.07
CA ARG A 53 -10.50 -4.46 1.74
C ARG A 53 -11.36 -3.35 1.12
N VAL A 54 -11.16 -2.11 1.53
CA VAL A 54 -11.90 -0.95 1.00
C VAL A 54 -11.47 -0.52 -0.40
N ASN A 55 -10.24 -0.90 -0.84
CA ASN A 55 -9.64 -0.49 -2.10
C ASN A 55 -9.57 -1.61 -3.14
N CYS A 56 -10.10 -2.78 -2.84
CA CYS A 56 -10.15 -3.92 -3.77
C CYS A 56 -11.57 -4.48 -3.88
N SER A 57 -11.79 -5.38 -4.85
CA SER A 57 -13.06 -6.09 -4.93
C SER A 57 -13.23 -7.04 -3.75
N GLU A 58 -14.45 -7.20 -3.26
CA GLU A 58 -14.77 -8.15 -2.18
C GLU A 58 -14.31 -9.57 -2.54
N GLU A 59 -14.46 -9.95 -3.82
CA GLU A 59 -14.04 -11.26 -4.32
C GLU A 59 -12.53 -11.48 -4.26
N ASP A 60 -11.73 -10.44 -4.54
CA ASP A 60 -10.26 -10.50 -4.48
C ASP A 60 -9.80 -10.56 -3.02
N PHE A 61 -10.46 -9.84 -2.11
CA PHE A 61 -10.16 -9.92 -0.69
C PHE A 61 -10.56 -11.26 -0.06
N GLU A 62 -11.72 -11.82 -0.44
CA GLU A 62 -12.12 -13.17 -0.04
C GLU A 62 -11.14 -14.23 -0.58
N TYR A 63 -10.63 -14.08 -1.80
CA TYR A 63 -9.58 -14.95 -2.32
C TYR A 63 -8.33 -14.89 -1.44
N LEU A 64 -7.88 -13.70 -1.07
CA LEU A 64 -6.76 -13.51 -0.15
C LEU A 64 -7.00 -14.20 1.21
N LYS A 65 -8.20 -14.08 1.74
CA LYS A 65 -8.60 -14.69 3.02
C LYS A 65 -8.57 -16.22 2.97
N TYR A 66 -9.09 -16.83 1.90
CA TYR A 66 -9.14 -18.29 1.76
C TYR A 66 -7.79 -18.91 1.36
N TYR A 67 -7.03 -18.23 0.53
CA TYR A 67 -5.79 -18.77 -0.03
C TYR A 67 -4.52 -18.07 0.47
N GLY A 68 -4.64 -17.19 1.46
CA GLY A 68 -3.55 -16.36 1.98
C GLY A 68 -2.34 -17.14 2.47
N GLY A 69 -2.55 -18.30 3.09
CA GLY A 69 -1.44 -19.19 3.51
C GLY A 69 -0.60 -19.65 2.33
N ARG A 70 -1.24 -20.15 1.29
CA ARG A 70 -0.56 -20.62 0.07
C ARG A 70 0.09 -19.47 -0.70
N LEU A 71 -0.59 -18.33 -0.76
CA LEU A 71 -0.07 -17.12 -1.38
C LEU A 71 1.20 -16.62 -0.66
N ARG A 72 1.17 -16.63 0.67
CA ARG A 72 2.34 -16.30 1.50
C ARG A 72 3.50 -17.23 1.18
N GLU A 73 3.30 -18.54 1.23
CA GLU A 73 4.34 -19.52 0.91
C GLU A 73 4.92 -19.32 -0.50
N ASP A 74 4.06 -19.06 -1.49
CA ASP A 74 4.48 -18.83 -2.87
C ASP A 74 5.33 -17.54 -3.00
N LEU A 75 4.93 -16.45 -2.33
CA LEU A 75 5.64 -15.16 -2.41
C LEU A 75 6.94 -15.19 -1.59
N GLU A 76 6.89 -15.63 -0.34
CA GLU A 76 8.06 -15.69 0.54
C GLU A 76 9.13 -16.67 0.03
N LYS A 77 8.73 -17.70 -0.72
CA LYS A 77 9.68 -18.63 -1.37
C LYS A 77 10.41 -18.00 -2.56
N ASN A 78 9.78 -17.11 -3.29
CA ASN A 78 10.30 -16.58 -4.56
C ASN A 78 10.87 -15.17 -4.42
N PHE A 79 10.53 -14.46 -3.35
CA PHE A 79 10.98 -13.10 -3.07
C PHE A 79 11.52 -13.04 -1.64
N ASP A 80 12.50 -12.19 -1.42
CA ASP A 80 12.95 -11.84 -0.07
C ASP A 80 11.93 -10.88 0.54
N CYS A 81 10.87 -11.44 1.14
CA CYS A 81 9.75 -10.68 1.67
C CYS A 81 9.04 -11.44 2.80
N GLN A 82 8.18 -10.73 3.50
CA GLN A 82 7.19 -11.27 4.44
C GLN A 82 5.81 -10.77 4.05
N ILE A 83 4.81 -11.66 4.07
CA ILE A 83 3.43 -11.31 3.78
C ILE A 83 2.63 -11.31 5.08
N HIS A 84 2.13 -10.15 5.47
CA HIS A 84 1.26 -9.99 6.63
C HIS A 84 -0.18 -9.82 6.18
N ILE A 85 -1.06 -10.73 6.60
CA ILE A 85 -2.49 -10.73 6.28
C ILE A 85 -3.28 -10.48 7.55
N HIS A 86 -4.07 -9.41 7.54
CA HIS A 86 -4.96 -9.00 8.61
C HIS A 86 -6.42 -9.11 8.17
N LYS A 87 -7.36 -8.81 9.05
CA LYS A 87 -8.80 -8.89 8.77
C LYS A 87 -9.28 -7.93 7.68
N GLY A 88 -8.67 -6.78 7.56
CA GLY A 88 -9.04 -5.71 6.61
C GLY A 88 -7.93 -5.29 5.65
N SER A 89 -6.74 -5.91 5.73
CA SER A 89 -5.58 -5.49 4.93
C SER A 89 -4.57 -6.63 4.76
N ALA A 90 -3.70 -6.48 3.75
CA ALA A 90 -2.51 -7.30 3.61
C ALA A 90 -1.34 -6.45 3.13
N PHE A 91 -0.14 -6.76 3.62
CA PHE A 91 1.10 -6.03 3.36
C PHE A 91 2.16 -6.96 2.81
N PHE A 92 2.88 -6.48 1.82
CA PHE A 92 4.12 -7.07 1.34
C PHE A 92 5.29 -6.29 1.97
N LEU A 93 6.01 -6.92 2.87
CA LEU A 93 7.16 -6.32 3.54
C LEU A 93 8.44 -6.83 2.88
N ASN A 94 9.22 -5.93 2.31
CA ASN A 94 10.52 -6.25 1.73
C ASN A 94 11.48 -6.77 2.80
N GLY A 95 12.25 -7.79 2.48
CA GLY A 95 13.41 -8.22 3.25
C GLY A 95 14.56 -7.21 3.15
N GLU A 96 15.60 -7.39 3.95
CA GLU A 96 16.72 -6.46 4.02
C GLU A 96 17.51 -6.33 2.71
N GLU A 97 17.54 -7.39 1.90
CA GLU A 97 18.25 -7.42 0.62
C GLU A 97 17.37 -6.99 -0.56
N CYS A 98 16.07 -6.89 -0.36
CA CYS A 98 15.12 -6.53 -1.41
C CYS A 98 15.21 -5.02 -1.71
N ARG A 99 15.58 -4.67 -2.94
CA ARG A 99 15.68 -3.29 -3.43
C ARG A 99 14.71 -3.03 -4.58
N MET A 100 13.52 -3.54 -4.51
CA MET A 100 12.50 -3.29 -5.53
C MET A 100 11.77 -1.98 -5.24
N GLY A 101 11.91 -1.01 -6.13
CA GLY A 101 11.16 0.24 -6.09
C GLY A 101 11.58 1.20 -4.98
N GLU A 102 10.66 2.09 -4.64
CA GLU A 102 10.81 2.99 -3.50
C GLU A 102 10.51 2.22 -2.21
N ILE A 103 11.21 2.55 -1.15
CA ILE A 103 11.10 1.88 0.16
C ILE A 103 10.60 2.89 1.18
N PHE A 104 9.61 2.49 1.98
CA PHE A 104 9.20 3.22 3.17
C PHE A 104 9.49 2.37 4.43
N PRO A 105 10.06 2.96 5.49
CA PRO A 105 10.58 4.32 5.56
C PRO A 105 11.87 4.50 4.76
N GLY A 106 11.97 5.63 4.02
CA GLY A 106 13.18 6.05 3.34
C GLY A 106 14.10 6.84 4.27
N ASN A 107 15.37 6.99 3.88
CA ASN A 107 16.34 7.79 4.64
C ASN A 107 16.18 9.30 4.31
N ASN A 108 15.03 9.87 4.70
CA ASN A 108 14.72 11.28 4.49
C ASN A 108 13.79 11.81 5.58
N VAL A 109 13.82 13.13 5.78
CA VAL A 109 13.06 13.82 6.84
C VAL A 109 11.54 13.64 6.68
N LEU A 110 11.03 13.49 5.47
CA LEU A 110 9.60 13.27 5.25
C LEU A 110 9.15 11.90 5.78
N SER A 111 9.98 10.87 5.60
CA SER A 111 9.72 9.56 6.21
C SER A 111 9.72 9.63 7.74
N ASP A 112 10.63 10.41 8.34
CA ASP A 112 10.63 10.63 9.79
C ASP A 112 9.36 11.34 10.26
N ILE A 113 8.93 12.37 9.53
CA ILE A 113 7.68 13.09 9.80
C ILE A 113 6.47 12.14 9.75
N LEU A 114 6.40 11.27 8.73
CA LEU A 114 5.34 10.28 8.61
C LEU A 114 5.33 9.31 9.79
N LEU A 115 6.49 8.76 10.17
CA LEU A 115 6.60 7.85 11.31
C LEU A 115 6.17 8.52 12.63
N LEU A 116 6.57 9.78 12.84
CA LEU A 116 6.15 10.56 14.01
C LEU A 116 4.64 10.83 14.00
N SER A 117 4.08 11.13 12.83
CA SER A 117 2.64 11.33 12.66
C SER A 117 1.85 10.05 12.96
N LEU A 118 2.32 8.91 12.47
CA LEU A 118 1.74 7.60 12.77
C LEU A 118 1.81 7.27 14.26
N ALA A 119 2.92 7.61 14.92
CA ALA A 119 3.08 7.38 16.36
C ALA A 119 2.07 8.22 17.18
N GLU A 120 1.82 9.47 16.81
CA GLU A 120 0.80 10.29 17.46
C GLU A 120 -0.62 9.78 17.17
N ILE A 121 -0.91 9.37 15.93
CA ILE A 121 -2.19 8.72 15.57
C ILE A 121 -2.40 7.47 16.42
N GLN A 122 -1.39 6.61 16.54
CA GLN A 122 -1.45 5.40 17.37
C GLN A 122 -1.75 5.71 18.85
N GLN A 123 -1.18 6.80 19.39
CA GLN A 123 -1.48 7.23 20.75
C GLN A 123 -2.95 7.65 20.91
N HIS A 124 -3.55 8.32 19.92
CA HIS A 124 -4.97 8.68 19.94
C HIS A 124 -5.87 7.44 19.89
N ILE A 125 -5.50 6.45 19.08
CA ILE A 125 -6.18 5.14 19.03
C ILE A 125 -6.10 4.43 20.39
N GLN A 126 -4.92 4.38 21.01
CA GLN A 126 -4.72 3.71 22.31
C GLN A 126 -5.47 4.40 23.46
N LYS A 127 -5.69 5.71 23.36
CA LYS A 127 -6.50 6.48 24.33
C LYS A 127 -8.00 6.38 24.06
N GLU A 128 -8.41 5.55 23.09
CA GLU A 128 -9.81 5.34 22.69
C GLU A 128 -10.55 6.65 22.32
N VAL A 129 -9.81 7.64 21.80
CA VAL A 129 -10.39 8.91 21.35
C VAL A 129 -11.28 8.70 20.12
N TRP A 130 -10.94 7.71 19.28
CA TRP A 130 -11.69 7.38 18.07
C TRP A 130 -12.37 6.03 18.17
N THR A 131 -13.57 5.95 17.58
CA THR A 131 -14.34 4.71 17.57
C THR A 131 -13.86 3.80 16.44
N ARG A 132 -13.46 2.57 16.80
CA ARG A 132 -13.12 1.53 15.84
C ARG A 132 -14.37 1.01 15.15
N GLN A 133 -14.34 0.99 13.83
CA GLN A 133 -15.40 0.45 12.99
C GLN A 133 -15.34 -1.10 12.93
N THR A 134 -16.42 -1.73 12.46
CA THR A 134 -16.48 -3.19 12.31
C THR A 134 -15.46 -3.77 11.33
N ASN A 135 -15.03 -2.98 10.36
CA ASN A 135 -14.00 -3.32 9.39
C ASN A 135 -12.57 -3.03 9.86
N GLU A 136 -12.40 -2.71 11.16
CA GLU A 136 -11.13 -2.38 11.80
C GLU A 136 -10.52 -1.03 11.41
N THR A 137 -11.26 -0.18 10.71
CA THR A 137 -10.85 1.19 10.40
C THR A 137 -11.30 2.18 11.48
N TYR A 138 -10.72 3.36 11.46
CA TYR A 138 -11.12 4.51 12.26
C TYR A 138 -11.55 5.64 11.33
N VAL A 139 -12.62 6.33 11.70
CA VAL A 139 -13.06 7.53 10.97
C VAL A 139 -12.65 8.73 11.79
N VAL A 140 -11.88 9.60 11.18
CA VAL A 140 -11.35 10.83 11.78
C VAL A 140 -11.79 12.01 10.92
N SER A 141 -12.19 13.10 11.54
CA SER A 141 -12.49 14.32 10.79
C SER A 141 -11.20 14.97 10.29
N GLU A 142 -11.27 15.63 9.14
CA GLU A 142 -10.15 16.38 8.57
C GLU A 142 -9.55 17.37 9.58
N VAL A 143 -10.40 18.08 10.32
CA VAL A 143 -9.99 19.05 11.35
C VAL A 143 -9.18 18.40 12.49
N GLU A 144 -9.60 17.21 12.95
CA GLU A 144 -8.86 16.48 13.98
C GLU A 144 -7.52 15.95 13.45
N PHE A 145 -7.51 15.48 12.21
CA PHE A 145 -6.29 15.01 11.55
C PHE A 145 -5.29 16.15 11.37
N GLU A 146 -5.71 17.30 10.84
CA GLU A 146 -4.89 18.51 10.73
C GLU A 146 -4.34 18.97 12.10
N LYS A 147 -5.15 18.86 13.15
CA LYS A 147 -4.71 19.19 14.51
C LYS A 147 -3.57 18.29 14.96
N ILE A 148 -3.66 16.99 14.75
CA ILE A 148 -2.59 16.04 15.08
C ILE A 148 -1.31 16.39 14.31
N LEU A 149 -1.39 16.65 13.00
CA LEU A 149 -0.23 17.04 12.22
C LEU A 149 0.38 18.38 12.69
N SER A 150 -0.45 19.30 13.17
CA SER A 150 0.02 20.54 13.78
C SER A 150 0.79 20.29 15.09
N GLU A 151 0.27 19.40 15.92
CA GLU A 151 0.92 18.98 17.16
C GLU A 151 2.26 18.29 16.88
N VAL A 152 2.32 17.40 15.88
CA VAL A 152 3.56 16.75 15.41
C VAL A 152 4.59 17.81 15.01
N LYS A 153 4.18 18.76 14.18
CA LYS A 153 5.07 19.83 13.71
C LYS A 153 5.63 20.66 14.85
N GLN A 154 4.81 21.01 15.84
CA GLN A 154 5.27 21.78 17.01
C GLN A 154 6.19 20.95 17.92
N LYS A 155 5.79 19.72 18.24
CA LYS A 155 6.48 18.84 19.19
C LYS A 155 7.87 18.45 18.69
N TYR A 156 7.99 18.15 17.40
CA TYR A 156 9.22 17.62 16.80
C TYR A 156 9.98 18.64 15.94
N ARG A 157 9.58 19.90 15.98
CA ARG A 157 10.12 20.99 15.15
C ARG A 157 11.65 21.06 15.14
N SER A 158 12.30 20.81 16.27
CA SER A 158 13.76 20.89 16.40
C SER A 158 14.50 19.84 15.54
N GLY A 159 13.89 18.69 15.27
CA GLY A 159 14.45 17.62 14.44
C GLY A 159 14.23 17.83 12.95
N PHE A 160 13.36 18.75 12.55
CA PHE A 160 13.04 18.96 11.15
C PHE A 160 14.05 19.87 10.47
N THR A 161 14.24 19.67 9.16
CA THR A 161 15.04 20.60 8.34
C THR A 161 14.38 21.97 8.29
N LYS A 162 15.18 22.99 7.91
CA LYS A 162 14.70 24.37 7.82
C LYS A 162 13.44 24.49 6.94
N ASN A 163 13.40 23.79 5.83
CA ASN A 163 12.26 23.79 4.91
C ASN A 163 10.95 23.38 5.61
N TYR A 164 10.93 22.26 6.32
CA TYR A 164 9.73 21.79 7.04
C TYR A 164 9.40 22.63 8.26
N ARG A 165 10.41 23.21 8.92
CA ARG A 165 10.19 24.12 10.07
C ARG A 165 9.49 25.41 9.68
N GLU A 166 9.88 26.00 8.55
CA GLU A 166 9.41 27.30 8.05
C GLU A 166 8.22 27.18 7.10
N MET A 167 7.90 25.96 6.65
CA MET A 167 6.78 25.66 5.75
C MET A 167 5.45 26.14 6.36
N PRO A 168 4.54 26.76 5.59
CA PRO A 168 3.19 27.05 6.04
C PRO A 168 2.45 25.79 6.50
N GLN A 169 1.56 25.92 7.50
CA GLN A 169 0.88 24.76 8.09
C GLN A 169 0.06 23.98 7.07
N GLY A 170 -0.73 24.65 6.22
CA GLY A 170 -1.53 23.99 5.22
C GLY A 170 -0.71 23.22 4.17
N GLU A 171 0.46 23.75 3.79
CA GLU A 171 1.38 23.06 2.89
C GLU A 171 2.00 21.82 3.55
N PHE A 172 2.37 21.93 4.81
CA PHE A 172 2.89 20.81 5.60
C PHE A 172 1.86 19.67 5.70
N VAL A 173 0.61 19.99 6.06
CA VAL A 173 -0.49 19.03 6.14
C VAL A 173 -0.68 18.34 4.80
N LYS A 174 -0.80 19.10 3.72
CA LYS A 174 -1.00 18.58 2.37
C LYS A 174 0.09 17.59 1.93
N ILE A 175 1.37 17.93 2.16
CA ILE A 175 2.49 17.05 1.80
C ILE A 175 2.45 15.75 2.61
N VAL A 176 2.11 15.83 3.89
CA VAL A 176 2.01 14.65 4.76
C VAL A 176 0.85 13.76 4.32
N GLU A 177 -0.33 14.34 4.03
CA GLU A 177 -1.50 13.62 3.53
C GLU A 177 -1.23 12.91 2.22
N GLU A 178 -0.76 13.62 1.20
CA GLU A 178 -0.42 13.06 -0.12
C GLU A 178 0.59 11.91 0.00
N THR A 179 1.53 12.03 0.94
CA THR A 179 2.54 10.99 1.14
C THR A 179 1.96 9.80 1.93
N MET A 180 1.07 10.04 2.89
CA MET A 180 0.35 8.96 3.58
C MET A 180 -0.54 8.18 2.60
N GLU A 181 -1.31 8.86 1.76
CA GLU A 181 -2.16 8.22 0.73
C GLU A 181 -1.35 7.34 -0.24
N ARG A 182 -0.12 7.75 -0.54
CA ARG A 182 0.76 6.98 -1.42
C ARG A 182 1.27 5.68 -0.77
N TRP A 183 1.46 5.66 0.54
CA TRP A 183 2.09 4.53 1.25
C TRP A 183 1.12 3.70 2.09
N MET A 184 -0.09 4.18 2.29
CA MET A 184 -1.12 3.58 3.13
C MET A 184 -2.45 3.46 2.41
#